data_cdaad9d493377b0f372dab1ba3c4e030
#
_entry.id   cdaad9d493377b0f372dab1ba3c4e030
#
_cell.length_a   1.000
_cell.length_b   1.000
_cell.length_c   1.000
_cell.angle_alpha   90.00
_cell.angle_beta   90.00
_cell.angle_gamma   90.00
#
_symmetry.space_group_name_H-M   'P 1'
#
loop_
_entity.id
_entity.type
_entity.pdbx_description
1 polymer ?
#
loop_
_entity_poly.entity_id
_entity_poly.type
_entity_poly.pdbx_seq_one_letter_code
_entity_poly.pdbx_strand_id
1 'polypeptide(L)'
;MLIRDQTEADFSAVHELVIAAFKTLPVACGREQFVMDALWRTGAATVALVAEDRGEVVGQAVFSKVLVSGHDVGWHGCGPVSVLPARHKQGTGSALMRAGLERLRALGSKGCVVVGDPTYYRRFGFENTDAMREPEVPPQYFMALRIDGDMPNGDVTFDKAFDATSSAPACDSGMRR
;
A
#
# COMPACT_ATOMS: atom_id res chain seq x y z
N MET A 1 -16.97 -12.82 1.91
CA MET A 1 -15.66 -12.16 1.67
C MET A 1 -14.83 -12.25 2.94
N LEU A 2 -13.61 -12.73 2.85
CA LEU A 2 -12.64 -12.89 3.95
C LEU A 2 -11.46 -11.94 3.68
N ILE A 3 -11.02 -11.20 4.71
CA ILE A 3 -9.74 -10.47 4.68
C ILE A 3 -8.72 -11.29 5.44
N ARG A 4 -7.60 -11.60 4.79
CA ARG A 4 -6.51 -12.38 5.37
C ARG A 4 -5.15 -11.88 4.90
N ASP A 5 -4.09 -12.34 5.56
CA ASP A 5 -2.74 -12.06 5.13
C ASP A 5 -2.49 -12.69 3.75
N GLN A 6 -1.77 -11.96 2.91
CA GLN A 6 -1.28 -12.45 1.62
C GLN A 6 -0.25 -13.54 1.85
N THR A 7 -0.29 -14.57 1.02
CA THR A 7 0.70 -15.65 0.99
C THR A 7 1.42 -15.70 -0.35
N GLU A 8 2.48 -16.48 -0.45
CA GLU A 8 3.21 -16.67 -1.71
C GLU A 8 2.31 -17.25 -2.82
N ALA A 9 1.36 -18.10 -2.46
CA ALA A 9 0.39 -18.66 -3.40
C ALA A 9 -0.52 -17.62 -4.06
N ASP A 10 -0.72 -16.45 -3.41
CA ASP A 10 -1.55 -15.37 -3.92
C ASP A 10 -0.80 -14.48 -4.91
N PHE A 11 0.53 -14.59 -5.02
CA PHE A 11 1.36 -13.63 -5.74
C PHE A 11 0.88 -13.40 -7.19
N SER A 12 0.65 -14.47 -7.94
CA SER A 12 0.20 -14.37 -9.33
C SER A 12 -1.19 -13.72 -9.44
N ALA A 13 -2.12 -14.12 -8.58
CA ALA A 13 -3.47 -13.56 -8.56
C ALA A 13 -3.47 -12.07 -8.18
N VAL A 14 -2.63 -11.68 -7.22
CA VAL A 14 -2.47 -10.27 -6.81
C VAL A 14 -1.84 -9.45 -7.93
N HIS A 15 -0.82 -9.95 -8.62
CA HIS A 15 -0.19 -9.29 -9.76
C HIS A 15 -1.21 -8.96 -10.86
N GLU A 16 -1.98 -9.96 -11.30
CA GLU A 16 -3.03 -9.80 -12.31
C GLU A 16 -4.14 -8.84 -11.85
N LEU A 17 -4.53 -8.95 -10.58
CA LEU A 17 -5.53 -8.06 -9.98
C LEU A 17 -5.08 -6.61 -10.01
N VAL A 18 -3.83 -6.31 -9.66
CA VAL A 18 -3.28 -4.94 -9.67
C VAL A 18 -3.31 -4.38 -11.09
N ILE A 19 -2.86 -5.15 -12.08
CA ILE A 19 -2.94 -4.74 -13.50
C ILE A 19 -4.38 -4.42 -13.89
N ALA A 20 -5.33 -5.31 -13.57
CA ALA A 20 -6.75 -5.12 -13.92
C ALA A 20 -7.36 -3.89 -13.24
N ALA A 21 -7.05 -3.67 -11.96
CA ALA A 21 -7.58 -2.56 -11.18
C ALA A 21 -7.09 -1.20 -11.70
N PHE A 22 -5.80 -1.09 -11.99
CA PHE A 22 -5.21 0.19 -12.41
C PHE A 22 -5.40 0.51 -13.90
N LYS A 23 -5.63 -0.50 -14.74
CA LYS A 23 -5.90 -0.30 -16.17
C LYS A 23 -7.06 0.67 -16.47
N THR A 24 -8.01 0.77 -15.55
CA THR A 24 -9.21 1.60 -15.69
C THR A 24 -9.09 2.98 -15.03
N LEU A 25 -7.97 3.27 -14.34
CA LEU A 25 -7.78 4.52 -13.61
C LEU A 25 -7.00 5.54 -14.46
N PRO A 26 -7.55 6.76 -14.66
CA PRO A 26 -6.90 7.80 -15.46
C PRO A 26 -5.55 8.27 -14.89
N VAL A 27 -5.36 8.10 -13.58
CA VAL A 27 -4.15 8.54 -12.86
C VAL A 27 -3.13 7.43 -12.65
N ALA A 28 -3.39 6.22 -13.16
CA ALA A 28 -2.47 5.11 -13.05
C ALA A 28 -1.22 5.36 -13.89
N CYS A 29 -0.06 5.12 -13.30
CA CYS A 29 1.22 5.23 -14.03
C CYS A 29 1.61 3.92 -14.75
N GLY A 30 0.82 2.84 -14.59
CA GLY A 30 1.06 1.53 -15.20
C GLY A 30 2.24 0.77 -14.58
N ARG A 31 2.67 1.16 -13.37
CA ARG A 31 3.79 0.56 -12.65
C ARG A 31 3.39 -0.08 -11.32
N GLU A 32 2.15 0.04 -10.93
CA GLU A 32 1.63 -0.35 -9.62
C GLU A 32 1.86 -1.84 -9.33
N GLN A 33 1.78 -2.71 -10.35
CA GLN A 33 2.11 -4.13 -10.23
C GLN A 33 3.59 -4.35 -9.89
N PHE A 34 4.50 -3.54 -10.44
CA PHE A 34 5.93 -3.65 -10.17
C PHE A 34 6.28 -3.16 -8.76
N VAL A 35 5.59 -2.12 -8.29
CA VAL A 35 5.70 -1.66 -6.91
C VAL A 35 5.27 -2.76 -5.94
N MET A 36 4.12 -3.37 -6.18
CA MET A 36 3.63 -4.47 -5.34
C MET A 36 4.60 -5.66 -5.36
N ASP A 37 5.07 -6.08 -6.55
CA ASP A 37 6.04 -7.16 -6.70
C ASP A 37 7.35 -6.88 -5.95
N ALA A 38 7.85 -5.64 -6.03
CA ALA A 38 9.06 -5.22 -5.35
C ALA A 38 8.89 -5.22 -3.83
N LEU A 39 7.78 -4.64 -3.31
CA LEU A 39 7.47 -4.64 -1.88
C LEU A 39 7.42 -6.07 -1.31
N TRP A 40 6.79 -6.99 -2.04
CA TRP A 40 6.69 -8.38 -1.64
C TRP A 40 8.04 -9.08 -1.64
N ARG A 41 8.77 -9.02 -2.77
CA ARG A 41 10.06 -9.74 -2.96
C ARG A 41 11.17 -9.25 -2.05
N THR A 42 11.20 -7.97 -1.73
CA THR A 42 12.23 -7.39 -0.83
C THR A 42 11.89 -7.57 0.65
N GLY A 43 10.67 -8.03 0.98
CA GLY A 43 10.19 -8.10 2.35
C GLY A 43 9.89 -6.73 2.95
N ALA A 44 9.76 -5.68 2.13
CA ALA A 44 9.42 -4.32 2.58
C ALA A 44 7.93 -4.17 2.93
N ALA A 45 7.07 -5.10 2.49
CA ALA A 45 5.67 -5.14 2.88
C ALA A 45 5.54 -5.50 4.37
N THR A 46 5.29 -4.51 5.22
CA THR A 46 5.06 -4.73 6.66
C THR A 46 3.72 -5.42 6.91
N VAL A 47 2.69 -5.03 6.16
CA VAL A 47 1.38 -5.66 6.14
C VAL A 47 0.98 -5.81 4.68
N ALA A 48 0.64 -7.03 4.28
CA ALA A 48 0.08 -7.34 2.97
C ALA A 48 -1.18 -8.17 3.15
N LEU A 49 -2.31 -7.65 2.68
CA LEU A 49 -3.63 -8.26 2.85
C LEU A 49 -4.27 -8.54 1.50
N VAL A 50 -5.04 -9.62 1.45
CA VAL A 50 -5.94 -9.93 0.34
C VAL A 50 -7.39 -10.02 0.83
N ALA A 51 -8.30 -9.63 -0.03
CA ALA A 51 -9.73 -9.90 0.09
C ALA A 51 -10.05 -11.11 -0.79
N GLU A 52 -10.50 -12.18 -0.16
CA GLU A 52 -10.92 -13.42 -0.84
C GLU A 52 -12.44 -13.54 -0.82
N ASP A 53 -13.03 -13.82 -1.96
CA ASP A 53 -14.45 -14.13 -2.08
C ASP A 53 -14.65 -15.38 -2.92
N ARG A 54 -15.24 -16.43 -2.31
CA ARG A 54 -15.47 -17.74 -2.96
C ARG A 54 -14.21 -18.39 -3.53
N GLY A 55 -13.09 -18.22 -2.86
CA GLY A 55 -11.80 -18.78 -3.29
C GLY A 55 -11.04 -17.93 -4.32
N GLU A 56 -11.55 -16.76 -4.69
CA GLU A 56 -10.88 -15.83 -5.60
C GLU A 56 -10.36 -14.61 -4.85
N VAL A 57 -9.14 -14.16 -5.17
CA VAL A 57 -8.58 -12.90 -4.69
C VAL A 57 -9.23 -11.76 -5.48
N VAL A 58 -10.00 -10.93 -4.79
CA VAL A 58 -10.78 -9.83 -5.40
C VAL A 58 -10.31 -8.44 -5.01
N GLY A 59 -9.33 -8.35 -4.11
CA GLY A 59 -8.71 -7.09 -3.70
C GLY A 59 -7.45 -7.34 -2.90
N GLN A 60 -6.59 -6.33 -2.80
CA GLN A 60 -5.38 -6.34 -2.01
C GLN A 60 -5.07 -4.96 -1.43
N ALA A 61 -4.31 -4.91 -0.34
CA ALA A 61 -3.73 -3.70 0.22
C ALA A 61 -2.37 -4.00 0.84
N VAL A 62 -1.39 -3.15 0.57
CA VAL A 62 -0.04 -3.26 1.13
C VAL A 62 0.30 -2.03 1.94
N PHE A 63 1.02 -2.24 3.03
CA PHE A 63 1.56 -1.20 3.89
C PHE A 63 3.06 -1.46 4.09
N SER A 64 3.86 -0.43 3.94
CA SER A 64 5.31 -0.50 4.09
C SER A 64 5.81 0.66 4.93
N LYS A 65 7.01 0.54 5.52
CA LYS A 65 7.61 1.65 6.26
C LYS A 65 7.85 2.86 5.36
N VAL A 66 7.72 4.05 5.95
CA VAL A 66 8.18 5.30 5.35
C VAL A 66 9.20 5.95 6.26
N LEU A 67 10.06 6.79 5.67
CA LEU A 67 10.97 7.65 6.41
C LEU A 67 10.43 9.07 6.43
N VAL A 68 10.63 9.79 7.51
CA VAL A 68 10.36 11.23 7.60
C VAL A 68 11.67 11.94 7.82
N SER A 69 12.04 12.84 6.90
CA SER A 69 13.37 13.48 6.86
C SER A 69 14.52 12.48 6.97
N GLY A 70 14.39 11.33 6.31
CA GLY A 70 15.39 10.25 6.29
C GLY A 70 15.43 9.34 7.52
N HIS A 71 14.53 9.51 8.49
CA HIS A 71 14.50 8.74 9.73
C HIS A 71 13.27 7.81 9.81
N ASP A 72 13.47 6.59 10.32
CA ASP A 72 12.37 5.69 10.70
C ASP A 72 11.75 6.20 12.00
N VAL A 73 10.57 6.76 11.90
CA VAL A 73 9.80 7.30 13.02
C VAL A 73 8.60 6.41 13.38
N GLY A 74 8.59 5.18 12.89
CA GLY A 74 7.52 4.22 13.14
C GLY A 74 6.25 4.46 12.33
N TRP A 75 6.33 5.19 11.22
CA TRP A 75 5.23 5.47 10.32
C TRP A 75 5.25 4.55 9.10
N HIS A 76 4.07 4.33 8.53
CA HIS A 76 3.88 3.47 7.36
C HIS A 76 3.19 4.23 6.24
N GLY A 77 3.46 3.85 5.00
CA GLY A 77 2.72 4.25 3.82
C GLY A 77 1.75 3.17 3.39
N CYS A 78 0.57 3.57 2.95
CA CYS A 78 -0.43 2.68 2.38
C CYS A 78 -0.39 2.77 0.86
N GLY A 79 -0.16 1.65 0.22
CA GLY A 79 -0.23 1.52 -1.25
C GLY A 79 0.68 0.41 -1.80
N PRO A 80 0.32 -0.15 -2.95
CA PRO A 80 -0.95 0.05 -3.65
C PRO A 80 -2.14 -0.60 -2.94
N VAL A 81 -3.34 -0.03 -3.14
CA VAL A 81 -4.61 -0.62 -2.76
C VAL A 81 -5.41 -0.87 -4.03
N SER A 82 -5.84 -2.08 -4.24
CA SER A 82 -6.47 -2.50 -5.50
C SER A 82 -7.68 -3.38 -5.23
N VAL A 83 -8.73 -3.19 -6.03
CA VAL A 83 -9.93 -4.04 -6.03
C VAL A 83 -10.31 -4.28 -7.47
N LEU A 84 -10.69 -5.51 -7.81
CA LEU A 84 -11.18 -5.83 -9.15
C LEU A 84 -12.33 -4.88 -9.56
N PRO A 85 -12.35 -4.35 -10.79
CA PRO A 85 -13.40 -3.43 -11.24
C PRO A 85 -14.81 -3.95 -11.00
N ALA A 86 -15.05 -5.25 -11.21
CA ALA A 86 -16.34 -5.90 -10.97
C ALA A 86 -16.77 -5.91 -9.49
N ARG A 87 -15.86 -5.60 -8.57
CA ARG A 87 -16.07 -5.57 -7.11
C ARG A 87 -16.02 -4.16 -6.54
N HIS A 88 -15.94 -3.12 -7.38
CA HIS A 88 -15.97 -1.74 -6.93
C HIS A 88 -17.30 -1.40 -6.26
N LYS A 89 -17.26 -0.45 -5.31
CA LYS A 89 -18.44 0.07 -4.55
C LYS A 89 -19.18 -1.00 -3.72
N GLN A 90 -18.57 -2.16 -3.48
CA GLN A 90 -19.11 -3.24 -2.65
C GLN A 90 -18.46 -3.32 -1.25
N GLY A 91 -17.65 -2.32 -0.89
CA GLY A 91 -17.00 -2.24 0.44
C GLY A 91 -15.68 -2.99 0.56
N THR A 92 -15.22 -3.72 -0.46
CA THR A 92 -13.97 -4.51 -0.43
C THR A 92 -12.76 -3.67 -0.07
N GLY A 93 -12.54 -2.53 -0.75
CA GLY A 93 -11.42 -1.64 -0.45
C GLY A 93 -11.51 -1.06 0.97
N SER A 94 -12.71 -0.74 1.44
CA SER A 94 -12.90 -0.25 2.81
C SER A 94 -12.61 -1.31 3.86
N ALA A 95 -12.94 -2.57 3.60
CA ALA A 95 -12.62 -3.68 4.49
C ALA A 95 -11.10 -3.90 4.58
N LEU A 96 -10.41 -3.90 3.44
CA LEU A 96 -8.94 -3.99 3.38
C LEU A 96 -8.26 -2.85 4.15
N MET A 97 -8.70 -1.60 3.93
CA MET A 97 -8.14 -0.45 4.62
C MET A 97 -8.30 -0.54 6.14
N ARG A 98 -9.51 -0.88 6.62
CA ARG A 98 -9.76 -1.04 8.06
C ARG A 98 -8.91 -2.14 8.66
N ALA A 99 -8.87 -3.32 8.03
CA ALA A 99 -8.06 -4.43 8.50
C ALA A 99 -6.56 -4.07 8.52
N GLY A 100 -6.06 -3.40 7.49
CA GLY A 100 -4.66 -2.96 7.43
C GLY A 100 -4.33 -1.96 8.55
N LEU A 101 -5.18 -0.97 8.80
CA LEU A 101 -4.99 -0.02 9.88
C LEU A 101 -5.06 -0.69 11.27
N GLU A 102 -5.89 -1.71 11.45
CA GLU A 102 -5.91 -2.52 12.68
C GLU A 102 -4.60 -3.29 12.86
N ARG A 103 -4.06 -3.89 11.78
CA ARG A 103 -2.75 -4.54 11.83
C ARG A 103 -1.64 -3.57 12.20
N LEU A 104 -1.62 -2.37 11.60
CA LEU A 104 -0.65 -1.34 11.95
C LEU A 104 -0.74 -0.93 13.43
N ARG A 105 -1.95 -0.77 13.98
CA ARG A 105 -2.14 -0.49 15.40
C ARG A 105 -1.58 -1.60 16.27
N ALA A 106 -1.89 -2.85 15.94
CA ALA A 106 -1.39 -4.03 16.67
C ALA A 106 0.14 -4.14 16.63
N LEU A 107 0.79 -3.68 15.55
CA LEU A 107 2.24 -3.62 15.41
C LEU A 107 2.89 -2.41 16.10
N GLY A 108 2.11 -1.52 16.72
CA GLY A 108 2.63 -0.31 17.38
C GLY A 108 3.04 0.80 16.42
N SER A 109 2.52 0.81 15.19
CA SER A 109 2.75 1.90 14.26
C SER A 109 2.29 3.24 14.85
N LYS A 110 3.06 4.29 14.60
CA LYS A 110 2.74 5.66 15.06
C LYS A 110 1.75 6.36 14.15
N GLY A 111 1.69 5.98 12.88
CA GLY A 111 0.77 6.54 11.91
C GLY A 111 0.88 5.93 10.54
N CYS A 112 0.02 6.40 9.66
CA CYS A 112 -0.01 5.97 8.26
C CYS A 112 -0.18 7.19 7.35
N VAL A 113 0.54 7.20 6.24
CA VAL A 113 0.37 8.18 5.16
C VAL A 113 -0.16 7.50 3.91
N VAL A 114 -0.82 8.29 3.07
CA VAL A 114 -1.34 7.82 1.78
C VAL A 114 -1.31 8.94 0.76
N VAL A 115 -1.12 8.58 -0.48
CA VAL A 115 -1.31 9.44 -1.64
C VAL A 115 -2.54 8.94 -2.40
N GLY A 116 -3.57 9.79 -2.53
CA GLY A 116 -4.78 9.41 -3.23
C GLY A 116 -5.94 10.37 -3.07
N ASP A 117 -7.13 9.92 -3.46
CA ASP A 117 -8.34 10.74 -3.44
C ASP A 117 -8.79 11.03 -2.00
N PRO A 118 -8.82 12.29 -1.56
CA PRO A 118 -9.28 12.67 -0.22
C PRO A 118 -10.72 12.23 0.07
N THR A 119 -11.59 12.19 -0.92
CA THR A 119 -12.99 11.76 -0.72
C THR A 119 -13.08 10.29 -0.32
N TYR A 120 -12.09 9.50 -0.73
CA TYR A 120 -12.00 8.09 -0.34
C TYR A 120 -11.35 7.92 1.04
N TYR A 121 -10.20 8.57 1.30
CA TYR A 121 -9.38 8.26 2.47
C TYR A 121 -9.85 8.95 3.75
N ARG A 122 -10.54 10.10 3.68
CA ARG A 122 -11.12 10.78 4.86
C ARG A 122 -12.06 9.90 5.70
N ARG A 123 -12.74 8.96 5.07
CA ARG A 123 -13.64 8.01 5.77
C ARG A 123 -12.93 7.08 6.76
N PHE A 124 -11.60 6.98 6.68
CA PHE A 124 -10.77 6.20 7.59
C PHE A 124 -10.05 7.08 8.61
N GLY A 125 -10.25 8.40 8.58
CA GLY A 125 -9.63 9.37 9.48
C GLY A 125 -8.33 9.97 8.94
N PHE A 126 -8.00 9.77 7.66
CA PHE A 126 -6.89 10.49 7.04
C PHE A 126 -7.25 11.94 6.79
N GLU A 127 -6.30 12.84 7.05
CA GLU A 127 -6.44 14.28 6.86
C GLU A 127 -5.22 14.84 6.13
N ASN A 128 -5.42 15.92 5.38
CA ASN A 128 -4.29 16.67 4.85
C ASN A 128 -3.54 17.32 6.01
N THR A 129 -2.23 17.46 5.89
CA THR A 129 -1.38 18.05 6.93
C THR A 129 -0.29 18.90 6.32
N ASP A 130 0.08 19.97 7.00
CA ASP A 130 1.23 20.80 6.66
C ASP A 130 2.51 20.32 7.37
N ALA A 131 2.38 19.40 8.33
CA ALA A 131 3.53 18.87 9.07
C ALA A 131 4.40 17.93 8.23
N MET A 132 3.77 17.15 7.36
CA MET A 132 4.47 16.21 6.47
C MET A 132 4.05 16.43 5.03
N ARG A 133 4.95 16.10 4.11
CA ARG A 133 4.67 16.14 2.68
C ARG A 133 5.52 15.09 1.94
N GLU A 134 5.02 14.65 0.81
CA GLU A 134 5.83 14.00 -0.22
C GLU A 134 6.11 15.07 -1.30
N PRO A 135 7.40 15.43 -1.56
CA PRO A 135 7.75 16.62 -2.36
C PRO A 135 7.21 16.61 -3.80
N GLU A 136 7.02 15.44 -4.40
CA GLU A 136 6.56 15.30 -5.79
C GLU A 136 5.03 15.19 -5.90
N VAL A 137 4.31 15.14 -4.77
CA VAL A 137 2.86 14.96 -4.72
C VAL A 137 2.16 16.29 -4.41
N PRO A 138 1.16 16.70 -5.20
CA PRO A 138 0.35 17.86 -4.85
C PRO A 138 -0.27 17.70 -3.45
N PRO A 139 -0.19 18.74 -2.56
CA PRO A 139 -0.56 18.62 -1.15
C PRO A 139 -1.97 18.11 -0.89
N GLN A 140 -2.91 18.39 -1.79
CA GLN A 140 -4.30 17.94 -1.65
C GLN A 140 -4.48 16.41 -1.71
N TYR A 141 -3.51 15.69 -2.31
CA TYR A 141 -3.55 14.23 -2.43
C TYR A 141 -2.70 13.52 -1.37
N PHE A 142 -1.85 14.25 -0.63
CA PHE A 142 -1.09 13.68 0.47
C PHE A 142 -1.89 13.80 1.77
N MET A 143 -2.07 12.68 2.44
CA MET A 143 -2.86 12.61 3.67
C MET A 143 -2.17 11.75 4.71
N ALA A 144 -2.40 12.07 5.98
CA ALA A 144 -1.84 11.37 7.13
C ALA A 144 -2.93 10.97 8.12
N LEU A 145 -2.74 9.83 8.76
CA LEU A 145 -3.52 9.35 9.89
C LEU A 145 -2.58 9.10 11.06
N ARG A 146 -2.71 9.86 12.13
CA ARG A 146 -2.00 9.62 13.38
C ARG A 146 -2.66 8.46 14.14
N ILE A 147 -1.87 7.50 14.57
CA ILE A 147 -2.32 6.35 15.38
C ILE A 147 -1.90 6.55 16.83
N ASP A 148 -0.63 6.88 17.09
CA ASP A 148 -0.08 7.07 18.43
C ASP A 148 1.06 8.10 18.40
N GLY A 149 1.32 8.76 19.55
CA GLY A 149 2.36 9.77 19.69
C GLY A 149 2.10 11.07 18.93
N ASP A 150 3.16 11.80 18.63
CA ASP A 150 3.10 13.09 17.95
C ASP A 150 3.16 12.94 16.43
N MET A 151 2.63 13.94 15.72
CA MET A 151 2.78 14.07 14.28
C MET A 151 4.21 14.49 13.96
N PRO A 152 5.01 13.70 13.21
CA PRO A 152 6.35 14.13 12.82
C PRO A 152 6.27 15.27 11.80
N ASN A 153 7.39 15.98 11.63
CA ASN A 153 7.49 17.08 10.67
C ASN A 153 8.61 16.79 9.66
N GLY A 154 8.33 16.95 8.38
CA GLY A 154 9.31 16.82 7.33
C GLY A 154 8.85 16.11 6.07
N ASP A 155 9.79 15.90 5.17
CA ASP A 155 9.56 15.22 3.90
C ASP A 155 9.43 13.70 4.11
N VAL A 156 8.39 13.13 3.54
CA VAL A 156 8.13 11.69 3.58
C VAL A 156 8.78 11.02 2.37
N THR A 157 9.51 9.96 2.63
CA THR A 157 10.07 9.09 1.59
C THR A 157 9.47 7.70 1.73
N PHE A 158 8.79 7.24 0.69
CA PHE A 158 8.29 5.87 0.58
C PHE A 158 9.44 4.89 0.35
N ASP A 159 9.20 3.59 0.53
CA ASP A 159 10.19 2.57 0.22
C ASP A 159 10.63 2.65 -1.25
N LYS A 160 11.91 2.36 -1.52
CA LYS A 160 12.47 2.36 -2.88
C LYS A 160 11.74 1.44 -3.85
N ALA A 161 10.95 0.49 -3.37
CA ALA A 161 10.08 -0.34 -4.21
C ALA A 161 9.07 0.49 -5.01
N PHE A 162 8.71 1.69 -4.54
CA PHE A 162 7.83 2.61 -5.27
C PHE A 162 8.47 3.19 -6.54
N ASP A 163 9.78 3.10 -6.70
CA ASP A 163 10.51 3.49 -7.91
C ASP A 163 10.56 2.37 -8.96
N ALA A 164 10.04 1.19 -8.67
CA ALA A 164 10.09 0.04 -9.55
C ALA A 164 9.36 0.31 -10.89
N THR A 165 10.07 0.05 -12.01
CA THR A 165 9.57 0.26 -13.38
C THR A 165 9.41 -1.02 -14.17
N SER A 166 9.90 -2.14 -13.62
CA SER A 166 9.80 -3.48 -14.21
C SER A 166 9.85 -4.52 -13.09
N SER A 167 9.35 -5.72 -13.36
CA SER A 167 9.58 -6.85 -12.46
C SER A 167 11.08 -7.09 -12.37
N ALA A 168 11.65 -7.12 -11.17
CA ALA A 168 13.04 -7.52 -11.01
C ALA A 168 13.23 -8.93 -11.59
N PRO A 169 14.35 -9.21 -12.29
CA PRO A 169 14.62 -10.55 -12.76
C PRO A 169 14.60 -11.50 -11.56
N ALA A 170 14.03 -12.69 -11.76
CA ALA A 170 14.05 -13.73 -10.76
C ALA A 170 15.49 -13.85 -10.23
N CYS A 171 15.65 -13.82 -8.91
CA CYS A 171 16.95 -14.07 -8.31
C CYS A 171 17.41 -15.44 -8.81
N ASP A 172 18.39 -15.44 -9.71
CA ASP A 172 19.03 -16.65 -10.14
C ASP A 172 19.69 -17.24 -8.90
N SER A 173 19.08 -18.27 -8.36
CA SER A 173 19.67 -19.08 -7.29
C SER A 173 20.86 -19.82 -7.91
N GLY A 174 21.89 -19.06 -8.21
CA GLY A 174 23.18 -19.57 -8.65
C GLY A 174 23.72 -20.52 -7.61
N MET A 175 23.39 -21.78 -7.81
CA MET A 175 24.06 -22.92 -7.27
C MET A 175 25.55 -22.77 -7.61
N ARG A 176 26.35 -22.25 -6.69
CA ARG A 176 27.79 -22.38 -6.78
C ARG A 176 28.19 -23.66 -6.10
N ARG A 177 28.78 -24.49 -6.89
CA ARG A 177 29.44 -25.77 -6.54
C ARG A 177 30.54 -25.57 -5.48
#